data_d2d494d749ed6d08f6c7c82633560a7b
#
_entry.id   d2d494d749ed6d08f6c7c82633560a7b
#
_cell.length_a   1.000
_cell.length_b   1.000
_cell.length_c   1.000
_cell.angle_alpha   90.00
_cell.angle_beta   90.00
_cell.angle_gamma   90.00
#
_symmetry.space_group_name_H-M   'P 1'
#
loop_
_entity.id
_entity.type
_entity.pdbx_description
1 polymer ?
#
loop_
_entity_poly.entity_id
_entity_poly.type
_entity_poly.pdbx_seq_one_letter_code
_entity_poly.pdbx_strand_id
1 'polypeptide(L)'
;MKIVRVEATTHMVPVPVPLLDEPSMRSLTFCSVETDDGLTGYGLSGPIQRHGVRELLNREIAPKVIGKDPFETERIWQELFVDLNPRAQTGVWSSAVSALDIALWDIKGKAVGQPVWRLLGGAKNPVPAYITFGLPEYSVEQLMEVANMFVAQGEDKLKMVVGVAGDHQGWREDSDRVHAVRDAIGPAVQLSIDANYMLQFNNALKLCKAIEECNIEWFEEPVWGNDALLLRDLRLRQSIPIAAGQNEGHRFRHRELLVHGAVDILQPNVAYCGGFTEGMKIAAMAQAFNVPIANGGGWPQHNMHLQAAVPHGWRVEYHYVMWKAIEMTFDGTVGPERGWVTMPERPGLGLEPKLDALAEWQDKGTARAQPLTH
;
A
#
# COMPACT_ATOMS: atom_id res chain seq x y z
N MET A 1 6.23 24.54 -18.52
CA MET A 1 6.74 23.80 -17.35
C MET A 1 7.57 22.64 -17.81
N LYS A 2 8.79 22.51 -17.31
CA LYS A 2 9.69 21.37 -17.62
C LYS A 2 10.36 20.86 -16.37
N ILE A 3 10.54 19.54 -16.29
CA ILE A 3 11.30 18.90 -15.22
C ILE A 3 12.77 19.30 -15.35
N VAL A 4 13.36 19.83 -14.28
CA VAL A 4 14.78 20.24 -14.26
C VAL A 4 15.63 19.35 -13.35
N ARG A 5 14.99 18.70 -12.35
CA ARG A 5 15.68 17.81 -11.42
C ARG A 5 14.75 16.67 -10.97
N VAL A 6 15.31 15.49 -10.84
CA VAL A 6 14.70 14.34 -10.16
C VAL A 6 15.73 13.79 -9.20
N GLU A 7 15.37 13.61 -7.95
CA GLU A 7 16.23 13.05 -6.92
C GLU A 7 15.47 12.06 -6.06
N ALA A 8 16.06 10.91 -5.81
CA ALA A 8 15.52 9.92 -4.90
C ALA A 8 16.51 9.61 -3.76
N THR A 9 15.96 9.53 -2.55
CA THR A 9 16.68 9.17 -1.33
C THR A 9 15.97 8.04 -0.60
N THR A 10 16.71 7.30 0.23
CA THR A 10 16.15 6.24 1.07
C THR A 10 16.22 6.61 2.53
N HIS A 11 15.20 6.22 3.30
CA HIS A 11 15.07 6.60 4.71
C HIS A 11 14.68 5.38 5.55
N MET A 12 15.12 5.37 6.81
CA MET A 12 14.78 4.37 7.82
C MET A 12 14.11 5.06 9.01
N VAL A 13 12.79 5.02 9.06
CA VAL A 13 11.98 5.72 10.05
C VAL A 13 11.73 4.82 11.26
N PRO A 14 12.13 5.21 12.48
CA PRO A 14 11.88 4.45 13.71
C PRO A 14 10.46 4.73 14.22
N VAL A 15 9.51 3.89 13.87
CA VAL A 15 8.10 4.05 14.23
C VAL A 15 7.81 3.41 15.59
N PRO A 16 7.42 4.18 16.62
CA PRO A 16 6.93 3.62 17.86
C PRO A 16 5.68 2.77 17.63
N VAL A 17 5.65 1.59 18.23
CA VAL A 17 4.52 0.65 18.11
C VAL A 17 3.94 0.41 19.50
N PRO A 18 2.60 0.47 19.67
CA PRO A 18 1.98 0.22 20.97
C PRO A 18 2.45 -1.10 21.58
N LEU A 19 2.68 -1.11 22.88
CA LEU A 19 3.05 -2.29 23.69
C LEU A 19 4.39 -2.97 23.32
N LEU A 20 5.18 -2.40 22.41
CA LEU A 20 6.53 -2.87 22.12
C LEU A 20 7.56 -1.83 22.57
N ASP A 21 8.63 -2.28 23.21
CA ASP A 21 9.69 -1.41 23.72
C ASP A 21 10.55 -0.84 22.59
N GLU A 22 10.78 -1.63 21.54
CA GLU A 22 11.60 -1.24 20.40
C GLU A 22 10.74 -0.72 19.23
N PRO A 23 11.16 0.36 18.57
CA PRO A 23 10.44 0.88 17.41
C PRO A 23 10.53 -0.06 16.21
N SER A 24 9.48 -0.16 15.44
CA SER A 24 9.50 -0.85 14.15
C SER A 24 10.18 0.02 13.10
N MET A 25 11.31 -0.44 12.58
CA MET A 25 12.05 0.30 11.54
C MET A 25 11.34 0.20 10.18
N ARG A 26 10.88 1.33 9.65
CA ARG A 26 10.23 1.37 8.33
C ARG A 26 11.04 2.13 7.32
N SER A 27 11.38 1.46 6.23
CA SER A 27 12.07 2.12 5.14
C SER A 27 11.10 2.63 4.08
N LEU A 28 11.48 3.73 3.45
CA LEU A 28 10.80 4.28 2.27
C LEU A 28 11.83 4.84 1.29
N THR A 29 11.46 4.90 0.03
CA THR A 29 12.16 5.66 -1.01
C THR A 29 11.35 6.92 -1.26
N PHE A 30 11.94 8.06 -0.98
CA PHE A 30 11.38 9.39 -1.24
C PHE A 30 11.88 9.88 -2.59
N CYS A 31 11.01 10.48 -3.39
CA CYS A 31 11.34 11.06 -4.69
C CYS A 31 10.86 12.51 -4.74
N SER A 32 11.75 13.43 -5.12
CA SER A 32 11.42 14.83 -5.42
C SER A 32 11.63 15.10 -6.91
N VAL A 33 10.72 15.88 -7.49
CA VAL A 33 10.77 16.35 -8.89
C VAL A 33 10.61 17.87 -8.89
N GLU A 34 11.61 18.57 -9.40
CA GLU A 34 11.60 20.04 -9.50
C GLU A 34 11.36 20.48 -10.95
N THR A 35 10.65 21.59 -11.13
CA THR A 35 10.32 22.18 -12.42
C THR A 35 10.97 23.55 -12.61
N ASP A 36 11.10 24.00 -13.87
CA ASP A 36 11.73 25.29 -14.25
C ASP A 36 10.94 26.52 -13.79
N ASP A 37 9.69 26.37 -13.38
CA ASP A 37 8.86 27.43 -12.79
C ASP A 37 8.80 27.37 -11.25
N GLY A 38 9.62 26.52 -10.63
CA GLY A 38 9.83 26.46 -9.17
C GLY A 38 8.86 25.55 -8.40
N LEU A 39 7.98 24.81 -9.08
CA LEU A 39 7.16 23.82 -8.40
C LEU A 39 7.98 22.56 -8.09
N THR A 40 7.73 21.98 -6.93
CA THR A 40 8.29 20.70 -6.53
C THR A 40 7.16 19.74 -6.18
N GLY A 41 7.19 18.55 -6.77
CA GLY A 41 6.32 17.44 -6.44
C GLY A 41 7.07 16.36 -5.69
N TYR A 42 6.35 15.68 -4.82
CA TYR A 42 6.89 14.63 -3.95
C TYR A 42 6.17 13.31 -4.16
N GLY A 43 6.93 12.24 -4.23
CA GLY A 43 6.39 10.89 -4.34
C GLY A 43 7.17 9.92 -3.48
N LEU A 44 6.63 8.73 -3.30
CA LEU A 44 7.30 7.68 -2.56
C LEU A 44 7.06 6.29 -3.15
N SER A 45 7.94 5.39 -2.77
CA SER A 45 7.74 3.95 -2.84
C SER A 45 8.11 3.32 -1.51
N GLY A 46 7.60 2.12 -1.27
CA GLY A 46 7.77 1.42 0.00
C GLY A 46 9.13 0.74 0.18
N PRO A 47 9.22 -0.17 1.18
CA PRO A 47 10.49 -0.74 1.62
C PRO A 47 11.15 -1.70 0.63
N ILE A 48 10.37 -2.24 -0.31
CA ILE A 48 10.82 -3.33 -1.18
C ILE A 48 11.92 -2.84 -2.12
N GLN A 49 13.11 -3.46 -2.02
CA GLN A 49 14.27 -3.18 -2.89
C GLN A 49 14.67 -1.69 -2.94
N ARG A 50 14.50 -0.95 -1.84
CA ARG A 50 14.64 0.52 -1.77
C ARG A 50 15.91 1.07 -2.40
N HIS A 51 17.06 0.42 -2.22
CA HIS A 51 18.33 0.87 -2.82
C HIS A 51 18.33 0.72 -4.34
N GLY A 52 17.77 -0.39 -4.86
CA GLY A 52 17.59 -0.59 -6.30
C GLY A 52 16.64 0.44 -6.91
N VAL A 53 15.54 0.75 -6.21
CA VAL A 53 14.56 1.77 -6.61
C VAL A 53 15.22 3.16 -6.67
N ARG A 54 15.99 3.55 -5.64
CA ARG A 54 16.74 4.80 -5.60
C ARG A 54 17.73 4.92 -6.76
N GLU A 55 18.54 3.87 -6.99
CA GLU A 55 19.55 3.91 -8.06
C GLU A 55 18.90 3.93 -9.44
N LEU A 56 17.81 3.20 -9.65
CA LEU A 56 17.06 3.24 -10.90
C LEU A 56 16.48 4.64 -11.17
N LEU A 57 15.89 5.28 -10.15
CA LEU A 57 15.38 6.65 -10.25
C LEU A 57 16.50 7.63 -10.62
N ASN A 58 17.60 7.62 -9.87
CA ASN A 58 18.64 8.63 -10.01
C ASN A 58 19.50 8.44 -11.28
N ARG A 59 19.77 7.21 -11.69
CA ARG A 59 20.73 6.94 -12.76
C ARG A 59 20.10 6.64 -14.11
N GLU A 60 18.93 6.01 -14.13
CA GLU A 60 18.30 5.58 -15.37
C GLU A 60 17.07 6.40 -15.74
N ILE A 61 16.21 6.72 -14.75
CA ILE A 61 14.94 7.43 -14.99
C ILE A 61 15.16 8.94 -15.08
N ALA A 62 15.87 9.54 -14.12
CA ALA A 62 16.07 10.98 -14.07
C ALA A 62 16.62 11.57 -15.39
N PRO A 63 17.68 11.01 -16.03
CA PRO A 63 18.17 11.53 -17.30
C PRO A 63 17.16 11.48 -18.45
N LYS A 64 16.19 10.55 -18.40
CA LYS A 64 15.18 10.35 -19.44
C LYS A 64 14.00 11.31 -19.31
N VAL A 65 13.75 11.83 -18.12
CA VAL A 65 12.57 12.69 -17.86
C VAL A 65 12.90 14.16 -17.72
N ILE A 66 14.16 14.54 -17.47
CA ILE A 66 14.61 15.94 -17.47
C ILE A 66 14.28 16.57 -18.84
N GLY A 67 13.72 17.77 -18.81
CA GLY A 67 13.27 18.53 -19.98
C GLY A 67 11.87 18.18 -20.48
N LYS A 68 11.23 17.12 -19.96
CA LYS A 68 9.83 16.77 -20.28
C LYS A 68 8.84 17.61 -19.48
N ASP A 69 7.63 17.69 -20.00
CA ASP A 69 6.50 18.31 -19.30
C ASP A 69 5.89 17.36 -18.29
N PRO A 70 5.83 17.69 -16.98
CA PRO A 70 5.26 16.82 -15.96
C PRO A 70 3.76 16.54 -16.15
N PHE A 71 3.06 17.32 -16.99
CA PHE A 71 1.66 17.04 -17.36
C PHE A 71 1.49 15.85 -18.29
N GLU A 72 2.54 15.45 -19.01
CA GLU A 72 2.52 14.33 -19.97
C GLU A 72 2.75 12.96 -19.27
N THR A 73 2.07 12.69 -18.17
CA THR A 73 2.30 11.46 -17.36
C THR A 73 2.13 10.18 -18.16
N GLU A 74 1.15 10.08 -19.05
CA GLU A 74 0.97 8.90 -19.91
C GLU A 74 2.15 8.69 -20.85
N ARG A 75 2.63 9.76 -21.46
CA ARG A 75 3.78 9.70 -22.38
C ARG A 75 5.04 9.30 -21.62
N ILE A 76 5.31 9.95 -20.49
CA ILE A 76 6.48 9.64 -19.64
C ILE A 76 6.42 8.18 -19.21
N TRP A 77 5.28 7.71 -18.70
CA TRP A 77 5.10 6.33 -18.29
C TRP A 77 5.37 5.35 -19.42
N GLN A 78 4.78 5.58 -20.60
CA GLN A 78 4.94 4.71 -21.77
C GLN A 78 6.38 4.66 -22.29
N GLU A 79 7.05 5.81 -22.38
CA GLU A 79 8.44 5.89 -22.81
C GLU A 79 9.36 5.15 -21.84
N LEU A 80 9.21 5.33 -20.53
CA LEU A 80 9.97 4.60 -19.51
C LEU A 80 9.72 3.09 -19.57
N PHE A 81 8.48 2.67 -19.83
CA PHE A 81 8.16 1.25 -19.96
C PHE A 81 8.89 0.62 -21.15
N VAL A 82 8.87 1.28 -22.31
CA VAL A 82 9.52 0.79 -23.52
C VAL A 82 11.06 0.84 -23.41
N ASP A 83 11.60 1.97 -22.95
CA ASP A 83 13.04 2.23 -22.94
C ASP A 83 13.79 1.39 -21.90
N LEU A 84 13.20 1.21 -20.71
CA LEU A 84 13.89 0.52 -19.63
C LEU A 84 13.67 -0.99 -19.69
N ASN A 85 12.44 -1.44 -19.78
CA ASN A 85 12.18 -2.87 -19.99
C ASN A 85 10.68 -3.17 -20.12
N PRO A 86 10.17 -3.54 -21.29
CA PRO A 86 8.77 -3.91 -21.45
C PRO A 86 8.36 -5.20 -20.72
N ARG A 87 9.33 -5.94 -20.14
CA ARG A 87 9.07 -7.15 -19.34
C ARG A 87 9.05 -6.88 -17.84
N ALA A 88 9.44 -5.68 -17.40
CA ALA A 88 9.46 -5.30 -16.00
C ALA A 88 8.03 -5.02 -15.49
N GLN A 89 7.39 -6.04 -14.95
CA GLN A 89 5.99 -5.99 -14.55
C GLN A 89 5.78 -5.80 -13.03
N THR A 90 6.80 -6.04 -12.21
CA THR A 90 6.75 -5.93 -10.76
C THR A 90 8.16 -5.67 -10.22
N GLY A 91 8.27 -5.11 -9.01
CA GLY A 91 9.55 -4.92 -8.32
C GLY A 91 10.16 -3.53 -8.56
N VAL A 92 11.49 -3.48 -8.73
CA VAL A 92 12.25 -2.21 -8.75
C VAL A 92 11.70 -1.21 -9.76
N TRP A 93 11.39 -1.67 -10.99
CA TRP A 93 10.92 -0.78 -12.05
C TRP A 93 9.56 -0.16 -11.69
N SER A 94 8.56 -0.99 -11.33
CA SER A 94 7.22 -0.49 -11.02
C SER A 94 7.20 0.42 -9.80
N SER A 95 7.99 0.10 -8.77
CA SER A 95 8.17 0.93 -7.58
C SER A 95 8.83 2.29 -7.88
N ALA A 96 9.86 2.30 -8.75
CA ALA A 96 10.53 3.53 -9.15
C ALA A 96 9.61 4.44 -9.98
N VAL A 97 8.91 3.86 -10.96
CA VAL A 97 7.94 4.62 -11.76
C VAL A 97 6.77 5.10 -10.90
N SER A 98 6.34 4.32 -9.90
CA SER A 98 5.33 4.77 -8.92
C SER A 98 5.75 6.04 -8.20
N ALA A 99 6.95 6.07 -7.64
CA ALA A 99 7.43 7.24 -6.90
C ALA A 99 7.53 8.48 -7.80
N LEU A 100 8.01 8.31 -9.04
CA LEU A 100 8.04 9.40 -10.02
C LEU A 100 6.62 9.88 -10.38
N ASP A 101 5.73 8.97 -10.78
CA ASP A 101 4.37 9.29 -11.23
C ASP A 101 3.56 10.01 -10.14
N ILE A 102 3.69 9.57 -8.90
CA ILE A 102 3.07 10.24 -7.74
C ILE A 102 3.56 11.69 -7.64
N ALA A 103 4.88 11.93 -7.78
CA ALA A 103 5.43 13.28 -7.75
C ALA A 103 4.94 14.15 -8.92
N LEU A 104 4.79 13.57 -10.12
CA LEU A 104 4.24 14.29 -11.28
C LEU A 104 2.77 14.67 -11.06
N TRP A 105 1.97 13.80 -10.46
CA TRP A 105 0.59 14.11 -10.10
C TRP A 105 0.49 15.16 -9.00
N ASP A 106 1.43 15.17 -8.05
CA ASP A 106 1.54 16.21 -7.04
C ASP A 106 1.81 17.59 -7.68
N ILE A 107 2.76 17.65 -8.63
CA ILE A 107 3.01 18.87 -9.45
C ILE A 107 1.75 19.32 -10.17
N LYS A 108 1.06 18.40 -10.87
CA LYS A 108 -0.20 18.73 -11.57
C LYS A 108 -1.21 19.38 -10.64
N GLY A 109 -1.43 18.75 -9.49
CA GLY A 109 -2.37 19.26 -8.49
C GLY A 109 -1.99 20.65 -7.98
N LYS A 110 -0.71 20.85 -7.64
CA LYS A 110 -0.16 22.14 -7.21
C LYS A 110 -0.29 23.22 -8.29
N ALA A 111 0.06 22.88 -9.54
CA ALA A 111 0.00 23.82 -10.67
C ALA A 111 -1.41 24.33 -10.99
N VAL A 112 -2.43 23.49 -10.81
CA VAL A 112 -3.83 23.87 -11.10
C VAL A 112 -4.65 24.18 -9.83
N GLY A 113 -4.01 24.17 -8.67
CA GLY A 113 -4.67 24.48 -7.39
C GLY A 113 -5.73 23.47 -6.95
N GLN A 114 -5.59 22.18 -7.34
CA GLN A 114 -6.55 21.12 -7.05
C GLN A 114 -5.89 19.91 -6.37
N PRO A 115 -6.60 19.24 -5.45
CA PRO A 115 -6.12 17.98 -4.90
C PRO A 115 -6.15 16.87 -5.95
N VAL A 116 -5.18 15.95 -5.86
CA VAL A 116 -5.02 14.84 -6.83
C VAL A 116 -6.29 13.99 -6.95
N TRP A 117 -6.97 13.68 -5.85
CA TRP A 117 -8.19 12.86 -5.90
C TRP A 117 -9.31 13.47 -6.76
N ARG A 118 -9.43 14.81 -6.81
CA ARG A 118 -10.39 15.49 -7.69
C ARG A 118 -9.97 15.44 -9.15
N LEU A 119 -8.68 15.62 -9.43
CA LEU A 119 -8.15 15.52 -10.81
C LEU A 119 -8.30 14.13 -11.41
N LEU A 120 -8.24 13.09 -10.55
CA LEU A 120 -8.44 11.70 -10.95
C LEU A 120 -9.91 11.30 -11.13
N GLY A 121 -10.88 12.13 -10.68
CA GLY A 121 -12.30 11.84 -10.88
C GLY A 121 -13.23 12.30 -9.77
N GLY A 122 -12.74 12.41 -8.52
CA GLY A 122 -13.48 13.03 -7.42
C GLY A 122 -14.81 12.36 -7.07
N ALA A 123 -14.87 11.02 -7.08
CA ALA A 123 -16.14 10.30 -6.97
C ALA A 123 -16.77 10.34 -5.58
N LYS A 124 -15.97 10.45 -4.52
CA LYS A 124 -16.47 10.44 -3.13
C LYS A 124 -15.57 11.15 -2.13
N ASN A 125 -16.18 11.68 -1.10
CA ASN A 125 -15.57 12.22 0.12
C ASN A 125 -16.67 12.30 1.21
N PRO A 126 -16.53 11.64 2.36
CA PRO A 126 -15.39 10.83 2.82
C PRO A 126 -15.30 9.43 2.16
N VAL A 127 -14.20 8.71 2.44
CA VAL A 127 -13.95 7.34 1.99
C VAL A 127 -13.90 6.42 3.21
N PRO A 128 -14.48 5.19 3.16
CA PRO A 128 -14.30 4.22 4.23
C PRO A 128 -12.82 3.87 4.43
N ALA A 129 -12.40 3.71 5.68
CA ALA A 129 -11.04 3.38 6.06
C ALA A 129 -11.00 2.20 7.05
N TYR A 130 -9.90 1.50 7.12
CA TYR A 130 -9.66 0.45 8.11
C TYR A 130 -8.23 0.52 8.64
N ILE A 131 -8.02 0.04 9.87
CA ILE A 131 -6.71 0.01 10.49
C ILE A 131 -6.13 -1.40 10.42
N THR A 132 -4.92 -1.53 9.85
CA THR A 132 -4.13 -2.77 9.90
C THR A 132 -3.21 -2.73 11.10
N PHE A 133 -3.33 -3.73 11.94
CA PHE A 133 -2.59 -3.92 13.18
C PHE A 133 -2.09 -5.37 13.31
N GLY A 134 -1.48 -5.70 14.45
CA GLY A 134 -1.18 -7.08 14.77
C GLY A 134 0.11 -7.58 14.14
N LEU A 135 1.22 -6.96 14.53
CA LEU A 135 2.55 -7.43 14.15
C LEU A 135 2.81 -8.86 14.63
N PRO A 136 3.65 -9.63 13.92
CA PRO A 136 4.01 -11.00 14.32
C PRO A 136 4.58 -11.12 15.73
N GLU A 137 5.25 -10.07 16.20
CA GLU A 137 5.92 -10.02 17.52
C GLU A 137 4.94 -9.95 18.70
N TYR A 138 3.67 -9.62 18.48
CA TYR A 138 2.68 -9.53 19.54
C TYR A 138 2.28 -10.90 20.09
N SER A 139 2.22 -11.02 21.42
CA SER A 139 1.49 -12.13 22.06
C SER A 139 0.00 -12.02 21.77
N VAL A 140 -0.77 -13.08 22.05
CA VAL A 140 -2.23 -13.07 21.90
C VAL A 140 -2.88 -11.98 22.74
N GLU A 141 -2.40 -11.82 24.00
CA GLU A 141 -2.88 -10.80 24.94
C GLU A 141 -2.62 -9.38 24.41
N GLN A 142 -1.41 -9.13 23.86
CA GLN A 142 -1.07 -7.85 23.26
C GLN A 142 -1.92 -7.55 22.02
N LEU A 143 -2.21 -8.58 21.20
CA LEU A 143 -3.11 -8.42 20.05
C LEU A 143 -4.52 -7.98 20.48
N MET A 144 -5.08 -8.64 21.49
CA MET A 144 -6.39 -8.30 22.05
C MET A 144 -6.39 -6.87 22.60
N GLU A 145 -5.35 -6.49 23.34
CA GLU A 145 -5.21 -5.15 23.92
C GLU A 145 -5.12 -4.09 22.81
N VAL A 146 -4.26 -4.26 21.82
CA VAL A 146 -4.12 -3.30 20.69
C VAL A 146 -5.41 -3.21 19.89
N ALA A 147 -6.10 -4.33 19.61
CA ALA A 147 -7.40 -4.31 18.94
C ALA A 147 -8.42 -3.47 19.73
N ASN A 148 -8.53 -3.71 21.04
CA ASN A 148 -9.42 -2.95 21.93
C ASN A 148 -9.04 -1.46 22.01
N MET A 149 -7.75 -1.09 21.94
CA MET A 149 -7.32 0.31 21.89
C MET A 149 -7.94 1.04 20.67
N PHE A 150 -7.95 0.41 19.48
CA PHE A 150 -8.56 1.01 18.28
C PHE A 150 -10.08 1.07 18.38
N VAL A 151 -10.72 0.03 18.91
CA VAL A 151 -12.17 0.03 19.14
C VAL A 151 -12.57 1.12 20.13
N ALA A 152 -11.79 1.33 21.19
CA ALA A 152 -12.02 2.40 22.15
C ALA A 152 -11.85 3.81 21.55
N GLN A 153 -11.07 3.96 20.48
CA GLN A 153 -10.95 5.19 19.68
C GLN A 153 -12.13 5.38 18.71
N GLY A 154 -13.05 4.40 18.64
CA GLY A 154 -14.22 4.44 17.79
C GLY A 154 -14.05 3.78 16.42
N GLU A 155 -12.92 3.12 16.17
CA GLU A 155 -12.68 2.42 14.91
C GLU A 155 -13.46 1.10 14.85
N ASP A 156 -14.18 0.88 13.78
CA ASP A 156 -15.10 -0.25 13.58
C ASP A 156 -14.66 -1.22 12.46
N LYS A 157 -13.50 -0.97 11.86
CA LYS A 157 -12.94 -1.77 10.76
C LYS A 157 -11.46 -2.02 11.01
N LEU A 158 -11.13 -3.26 11.30
CA LEU A 158 -9.77 -3.68 11.63
C LEU A 158 -9.29 -4.80 10.71
N LYS A 159 -7.99 -4.86 10.48
CA LYS A 159 -7.32 -5.98 9.79
C LYS A 159 -6.12 -6.43 10.60
N MET A 160 -6.00 -7.73 10.87
CA MET A 160 -4.85 -8.30 11.57
C MET A 160 -3.98 -9.15 10.65
N VAL A 161 -2.69 -9.19 10.94
CA VAL A 161 -1.74 -10.05 10.23
C VAL A 161 -1.85 -11.48 10.76
N VAL A 162 -1.85 -12.45 9.83
CA VAL A 162 -1.77 -13.90 10.07
C VAL A 162 -0.63 -14.50 9.25
N GLY A 163 -0.39 -15.80 9.33
CA GLY A 163 0.76 -16.44 8.66
C GLY A 163 2.06 -16.25 9.45
N VAL A 164 1.95 -15.90 10.72
CA VAL A 164 3.08 -15.50 11.58
C VAL A 164 3.98 -16.66 12.02
N ALA A 165 3.42 -17.85 12.17
CA ALA A 165 4.14 -19.03 12.69
C ALA A 165 4.86 -19.87 11.62
N GLY A 166 4.91 -19.36 10.36
CA GLY A 166 5.51 -20.12 9.26
C GLY A 166 4.78 -21.44 9.00
N ASP A 167 5.45 -22.40 8.41
CA ASP A 167 4.89 -23.57 7.74
C ASP A 167 3.94 -24.53 8.53
N HIS A 168 3.75 -25.68 8.02
CA HIS A 168 2.98 -26.92 8.29
C HIS A 168 1.84 -26.90 9.33
N GLN A 169 1.92 -26.18 10.44
CA GLN A 169 0.87 -26.10 11.46
C GLN A 169 0.54 -24.68 11.92
N GLY A 170 1.21 -23.67 11.41
CA GLY A 170 1.01 -22.27 11.78
C GLY A 170 -0.43 -21.77 11.66
N TRP A 171 -1.23 -22.36 10.76
CA TRP A 171 -2.65 -22.05 10.63
C TRP A 171 -3.48 -22.28 11.90
N ARG A 172 -3.03 -23.16 12.83
CA ARG A 172 -3.71 -23.36 14.13
C ARG A 172 -3.47 -22.17 15.06
N GLU A 173 -2.22 -21.75 15.15
CA GLU A 173 -1.88 -20.57 15.93
C GLU A 173 -2.57 -19.32 15.35
N ASP A 174 -2.58 -19.16 14.03
CA ASP A 174 -3.34 -18.10 13.37
C ASP A 174 -4.84 -18.16 13.72
N SER A 175 -5.43 -19.37 13.72
CA SER A 175 -6.82 -19.59 14.12
C SER A 175 -7.08 -19.15 15.55
N ASP A 176 -6.22 -19.56 16.50
CA ASP A 176 -6.35 -19.20 17.90
C ASP A 176 -6.24 -17.67 18.10
N ARG A 177 -5.31 -17.02 17.39
CA ARG A 177 -5.13 -15.54 17.39
C ARG A 177 -6.37 -14.83 16.82
N VAL A 178 -6.96 -15.33 15.75
CA VAL A 178 -8.17 -14.75 15.14
C VAL A 178 -9.38 -14.86 16.07
N HIS A 179 -9.59 -16.01 16.71
CA HIS A 179 -10.65 -16.20 17.69
C HIS A 179 -10.49 -15.26 18.88
N ALA A 180 -9.28 -15.19 19.45
CA ALA A 180 -9.01 -14.32 20.59
C ALA A 180 -9.29 -12.85 20.27
N VAL A 181 -8.88 -12.36 19.10
CA VAL A 181 -9.17 -10.99 18.67
C VAL A 181 -10.66 -10.80 18.43
N ARG A 182 -11.34 -11.75 17.76
CA ARG A 182 -12.79 -11.68 17.52
C ARG A 182 -13.58 -11.62 18.83
N ASP A 183 -13.21 -12.44 19.80
CA ASP A 183 -13.84 -12.46 21.13
C ASP A 183 -13.63 -11.11 21.87
N ALA A 184 -12.44 -10.54 21.75
CA ALA A 184 -12.10 -9.29 22.41
C ALA A 184 -12.86 -8.09 21.83
N ILE A 185 -12.98 -7.98 20.48
CA ILE A 185 -13.61 -6.81 19.83
C ILE A 185 -15.11 -6.98 19.62
N GLY A 186 -15.64 -8.19 19.81
CA GLY A 186 -17.06 -8.48 19.61
C GLY A 186 -17.51 -8.53 18.14
N PRO A 187 -18.76 -8.93 17.86
CA PRO A 187 -19.24 -9.18 16.50
C PRO A 187 -19.56 -7.93 15.68
N ALA A 188 -19.65 -6.75 16.30
CA ALA A 188 -20.01 -5.49 15.62
C ALA A 188 -18.85 -4.89 14.84
N VAL A 189 -17.60 -5.21 15.20
CA VAL A 189 -16.39 -4.72 14.52
C VAL A 189 -16.11 -5.60 13.32
N GLN A 190 -15.92 -5.00 12.15
CA GLN A 190 -15.52 -5.70 10.94
C GLN A 190 -14.04 -6.10 11.06
N LEU A 191 -13.75 -7.40 10.99
CA LEU A 191 -12.41 -7.94 11.09
C LEU A 191 -12.01 -8.60 9.78
N SER A 192 -10.87 -8.22 9.23
CA SER A 192 -10.21 -8.84 8.09
C SER A 192 -8.88 -9.44 8.51
N ILE A 193 -8.33 -10.33 7.71
CA ILE A 193 -7.03 -10.95 7.96
C ILE A 193 -6.13 -10.86 6.73
N ASP A 194 -4.80 -10.81 6.95
CA ASP A 194 -3.79 -10.69 5.91
C ASP A 194 -2.64 -11.67 6.17
N ALA A 195 -2.41 -12.60 5.25
CA ALA A 195 -1.32 -13.56 5.34
C ALA A 195 -0.05 -13.15 4.55
N ASN A 196 -0.05 -12.00 3.86
CA ASN A 196 1.08 -11.56 3.04
C ASN A 196 1.64 -12.69 2.16
N TYR A 197 0.78 -13.47 1.51
CA TYR A 197 1.05 -14.66 0.68
C TYR A 197 1.98 -15.72 1.31
N MET A 198 1.99 -15.83 2.63
CA MET A 198 2.90 -16.74 3.34
C MET A 198 2.37 -18.16 3.52
N LEU A 199 1.09 -18.43 3.24
CA LEU A 199 0.51 -19.76 3.46
C LEU A 199 0.53 -20.62 2.19
N GLN A 200 0.69 -21.93 2.40
CA GLN A 200 0.40 -22.93 1.39
C GLN A 200 -1.12 -23.10 1.24
N PHE A 201 -1.59 -23.41 0.04
CA PHE A 201 -3.02 -23.55 -0.28
C PHE A 201 -3.82 -24.37 0.77
N ASN A 202 -3.31 -25.56 1.14
CA ASN A 202 -4.01 -26.43 2.09
C ASN A 202 -4.09 -25.80 3.50
N ASN A 203 -3.09 -25.02 3.92
CA ASN A 203 -3.10 -24.34 5.21
C ASN A 203 -4.04 -23.14 5.19
N ALA A 204 -4.07 -22.37 4.11
CA ALA A 204 -5.05 -21.31 3.90
C ALA A 204 -6.49 -21.85 3.96
N LEU A 205 -6.78 -22.97 3.28
CA LEU A 205 -8.09 -23.61 3.32
C LEU A 205 -8.47 -24.13 4.71
N LYS A 206 -7.50 -24.68 5.47
CA LYS A 206 -7.74 -25.13 6.85
C LYS A 206 -8.03 -23.94 7.76
N LEU A 207 -7.27 -22.86 7.63
CA LEU A 207 -7.50 -21.62 8.38
C LEU A 207 -8.90 -21.08 8.10
N CYS A 208 -9.30 -20.92 6.83
CA CYS A 208 -10.63 -20.45 6.48
C CYS A 208 -11.74 -21.26 7.16
N LYS A 209 -11.61 -22.59 7.16
CA LYS A 209 -12.58 -23.47 7.81
C LYS A 209 -12.60 -23.36 9.33
N ALA A 210 -11.42 -23.18 9.92
CA ALA A 210 -11.29 -23.07 11.38
C ALA A 210 -11.86 -21.75 11.93
N ILE A 211 -11.87 -20.68 11.13
CA ILE A 211 -12.33 -19.34 11.54
C ILE A 211 -13.67 -18.93 10.89
N GLU A 212 -14.43 -19.90 10.32
CA GLU A 212 -15.68 -19.62 9.60
C GLU A 212 -16.67 -18.84 10.46
N GLU A 213 -16.78 -19.19 11.75
CA GLU A 213 -17.66 -18.53 12.72
C GLU A 213 -17.18 -17.12 13.15
N CYS A 214 -15.93 -16.76 12.86
CA CYS A 214 -15.38 -15.45 13.20
C CYS A 214 -15.90 -14.31 12.30
N ASN A 215 -16.72 -14.60 11.30
CA ASN A 215 -17.29 -13.62 10.38
C ASN A 215 -16.24 -12.64 9.83
N ILE A 216 -15.23 -13.19 9.12
CA ILE A 216 -14.14 -12.43 8.52
C ILE A 216 -14.62 -11.73 7.26
N GLU A 217 -14.37 -10.43 7.17
CA GLU A 217 -14.80 -9.57 6.05
C GLU A 217 -14.08 -9.90 4.74
N TRP A 218 -12.76 -10.13 4.78
CA TRP A 218 -11.95 -10.70 3.69
C TRP A 218 -10.64 -11.30 4.20
N PHE A 219 -10.09 -12.20 3.41
CA PHE A 219 -8.77 -12.78 3.59
C PHE A 219 -7.83 -12.25 2.50
N GLU A 220 -6.82 -11.47 2.90
CA GLU A 220 -5.86 -10.84 2.02
C GLU A 220 -4.65 -11.73 1.79
N GLU A 221 -4.25 -11.86 0.52
CA GLU A 221 -3.05 -12.59 0.07
C GLU A 221 -2.82 -13.94 0.77
N PRO A 222 -3.81 -14.86 0.76
CA PRO A 222 -3.73 -16.10 1.54
C PRO A 222 -2.67 -17.09 1.06
N VAL A 223 -2.32 -17.10 -0.24
CA VAL A 223 -1.47 -18.14 -0.80
C VAL A 223 -0.18 -17.61 -1.38
N TRP A 224 0.86 -18.44 -1.28
CA TRP A 224 2.20 -18.14 -1.74
C TRP A 224 2.24 -17.59 -3.17
N GLY A 225 2.90 -16.44 -3.33
CA GLY A 225 3.14 -15.80 -4.62
C GLY A 225 1.91 -15.27 -5.34
N ASN A 226 0.75 -15.17 -4.69
CA ASN A 226 -0.51 -14.71 -5.29
C ASN A 226 -0.86 -15.45 -6.60
N ASP A 227 -0.63 -16.77 -6.64
CA ASP A 227 -0.99 -17.58 -7.79
C ASP A 227 -2.49 -17.47 -8.07
N ALA A 228 -2.86 -16.94 -9.23
CA ALA A 228 -4.24 -16.61 -9.56
C ALA A 228 -5.15 -17.85 -9.64
N LEU A 229 -4.62 -19.00 -10.02
CA LEU A 229 -5.40 -20.24 -10.09
C LEU A 229 -5.64 -20.82 -8.69
N LEU A 230 -4.62 -20.77 -7.82
CA LEU A 230 -4.76 -21.20 -6.43
C LEU A 230 -5.69 -20.28 -5.64
N LEU A 231 -5.59 -18.97 -5.84
CA LEU A 231 -6.52 -17.99 -5.23
C LEU A 231 -7.97 -18.27 -5.66
N ARG A 232 -8.22 -18.46 -6.97
CA ARG A 232 -9.54 -18.86 -7.48
C ARG A 232 -10.04 -20.15 -6.84
N ASP A 233 -9.20 -21.17 -6.79
CA ASP A 233 -9.59 -22.47 -6.25
C ASP A 233 -9.87 -22.39 -4.74
N LEU A 234 -9.14 -21.56 -4.00
CA LEU A 234 -9.42 -21.26 -2.60
C LEU A 234 -10.76 -20.53 -2.46
N ARG A 235 -10.95 -19.46 -3.23
CA ARG A 235 -12.19 -18.66 -3.26
C ARG A 235 -13.44 -19.52 -3.49
N LEU A 236 -13.35 -20.53 -4.35
CA LEU A 236 -14.48 -21.42 -4.65
C LEU A 236 -14.75 -22.50 -3.59
N ARG A 237 -13.86 -22.70 -2.60
CA ARG A 237 -13.94 -23.79 -1.62
C ARG A 237 -14.21 -23.33 -0.18
N GLN A 238 -14.37 -22.05 0.02
CA GLN A 238 -14.63 -21.45 1.32
C GLN A 238 -15.49 -20.18 1.15
N SER A 239 -15.97 -19.58 2.25
CA SER A 239 -16.98 -18.50 2.23
C SER A 239 -16.37 -17.09 2.41
N ILE A 240 -15.12 -16.95 2.86
CA ILE A 240 -14.49 -15.66 3.14
C ILE A 240 -14.06 -15.00 1.83
N PRO A 241 -14.46 -13.75 1.53
CA PRO A 241 -14.01 -13.05 0.34
C PRO A 241 -12.48 -12.96 0.25
N ILE A 242 -11.92 -13.11 -0.94
CA ILE A 242 -10.48 -13.06 -1.20
C ILE A 242 -10.08 -11.68 -1.73
N ALA A 243 -9.04 -11.09 -1.14
CA ALA A 243 -8.41 -9.86 -1.61
C ALA A 243 -6.94 -10.09 -1.97
N ALA A 244 -6.46 -9.51 -3.06
CA ALA A 244 -5.04 -9.55 -3.44
C ALA A 244 -4.68 -8.45 -4.44
N GLY A 245 -3.36 -8.19 -4.59
CA GLY A 245 -2.81 -7.30 -5.60
C GLY A 245 -1.93 -6.18 -5.06
N GLN A 246 -1.77 -6.07 -3.74
CA GLN A 246 -1.03 -4.96 -3.11
C GLN A 246 0.44 -4.88 -3.52
N ASN A 247 1.06 -6.01 -3.84
CA ASN A 247 2.46 -6.11 -4.25
C ASN A 247 2.65 -6.24 -5.76
N GLU A 248 1.56 -6.24 -6.54
CA GLU A 248 1.61 -6.42 -7.97
C GLU A 248 2.01 -5.13 -8.69
N GLY A 249 2.93 -5.25 -9.64
CA GLY A 249 3.23 -4.20 -10.60
C GLY A 249 2.14 -4.14 -11.65
N HIS A 250 1.96 -3.04 -12.26
CA HIS A 250 1.02 -2.57 -13.25
C HIS A 250 -0.15 -3.49 -13.72
N ARG A 251 -1.00 -2.99 -14.64
CA ARG A 251 -2.28 -3.62 -15.05
C ARG A 251 -2.20 -5.06 -15.54
N PHE A 252 -1.09 -5.49 -16.11
CA PHE A 252 -1.00 -6.85 -16.65
C PHE A 252 -1.01 -7.93 -15.56
N ARG A 253 -0.41 -7.66 -14.40
CA ARG A 253 -0.47 -8.56 -13.25
C ARG A 253 -1.86 -8.54 -12.61
N HIS A 254 -2.45 -7.37 -12.43
CA HIS A 254 -3.82 -7.24 -11.92
C HIS A 254 -4.86 -7.87 -12.85
N ARG A 255 -4.64 -7.81 -14.18
CA ARG A 255 -5.47 -8.49 -15.16
C ARG A 255 -5.54 -10.00 -14.93
N GLU A 256 -4.42 -10.65 -14.60
CA GLU A 256 -4.39 -12.09 -14.34
C GLU A 256 -5.31 -12.46 -13.17
N LEU A 257 -5.30 -11.68 -12.09
CA LEU A 257 -6.20 -11.89 -10.95
C LEU A 257 -7.67 -11.77 -11.35
N LEU A 258 -8.01 -10.78 -12.18
CA LEU A 258 -9.39 -10.55 -12.62
C LEU A 258 -9.88 -11.62 -13.62
N VAL A 259 -9.10 -11.92 -14.66
CA VAL A 259 -9.47 -12.87 -15.72
C VAL A 259 -9.68 -14.28 -15.17
N HIS A 260 -8.89 -14.68 -14.19
CA HIS A 260 -9.05 -15.98 -13.53
C HIS A 260 -10.13 -16.00 -12.44
N GLY A 261 -10.75 -14.87 -12.11
CA GLY A 261 -11.72 -14.80 -11.01
C GLY A 261 -11.08 -15.13 -9.66
N ALA A 262 -9.84 -14.68 -9.48
CA ALA A 262 -9.02 -15.00 -8.31
C ALA A 262 -9.42 -14.23 -7.06
N VAL A 263 -10.06 -13.07 -7.21
CA VAL A 263 -10.34 -12.13 -6.13
C VAL A 263 -11.78 -11.63 -6.13
N ASP A 264 -12.29 -11.30 -4.96
CA ASP A 264 -13.53 -10.54 -4.73
C ASP A 264 -13.23 -9.05 -4.58
N ILE A 265 -12.01 -8.70 -4.15
CA ILE A 265 -11.53 -7.33 -3.97
C ILE A 265 -10.13 -7.24 -4.59
N LEU A 266 -9.94 -6.32 -5.55
CA LEU A 266 -8.61 -6.07 -6.11
C LEU A 266 -7.90 -4.97 -5.31
N GLN A 267 -6.60 -5.14 -5.06
CA GLN A 267 -5.86 -4.25 -4.18
C GLN A 267 -4.68 -3.55 -4.87
N PRO A 268 -4.91 -2.64 -5.85
CA PRO A 268 -3.82 -1.85 -6.41
C PRO A 268 -3.27 -0.89 -5.36
N ASN A 269 -1.92 -0.84 -5.24
CA ASN A 269 -1.24 0.12 -4.40
C ASN A 269 -0.42 1.08 -5.26
N VAL A 270 -0.76 2.38 -5.23
CA VAL A 270 -0.11 3.39 -6.09
C VAL A 270 1.40 3.53 -5.84
N ALA A 271 1.89 3.12 -4.66
CA ALA A 271 3.33 3.12 -4.36
C ALA A 271 4.11 1.98 -5.05
N TYR A 272 3.41 1.00 -5.65
CA TYR A 272 4.01 -0.19 -6.27
C TYR A 272 3.51 -0.49 -7.68
N CYS A 273 2.26 -0.15 -8.02
CA CYS A 273 1.63 -0.56 -9.27
C CYS A 273 2.00 0.28 -10.50
N GLY A 274 2.83 1.32 -10.35
CA GLY A 274 3.17 2.26 -11.43
C GLY A 274 2.54 3.65 -11.25
N GLY A 275 2.15 4.01 -10.03
CA GLY A 275 1.58 5.32 -9.67
C GLY A 275 0.09 5.47 -9.95
N PHE A 276 -0.39 6.70 -9.93
CA PHE A 276 -1.79 7.02 -10.22
C PHE A 276 -2.17 6.78 -11.67
N THR A 277 -1.28 7.12 -12.61
CA THR A 277 -1.50 6.92 -14.05
C THR A 277 -1.84 5.47 -14.37
N GLU A 278 -1.13 4.52 -13.79
CA GLU A 278 -1.40 3.09 -13.96
C GLU A 278 -2.52 2.60 -13.05
N GLY A 279 -2.60 3.09 -11.82
CA GLY A 279 -3.65 2.78 -10.86
C GLY A 279 -5.06 3.06 -11.39
N MET A 280 -5.26 4.16 -12.12
CA MET A 280 -6.53 4.47 -12.77
C MET A 280 -6.92 3.45 -13.85
N LYS A 281 -5.97 2.93 -14.62
CA LYS A 281 -6.21 1.87 -15.62
C LYS A 281 -6.60 0.56 -14.95
N ILE A 282 -5.92 0.23 -13.85
CA ILE A 282 -6.25 -0.95 -13.02
C ILE A 282 -7.66 -0.81 -12.45
N ALA A 283 -7.99 0.35 -11.90
CA ALA A 283 -9.32 0.62 -11.36
C ALA A 283 -10.41 0.51 -12.45
N ALA A 284 -10.21 1.10 -13.62
CA ALA A 284 -11.16 0.99 -14.73
C ALA A 284 -11.37 -0.46 -15.18
N MET A 285 -10.29 -1.24 -15.20
CA MET A 285 -10.36 -2.67 -15.51
C MET A 285 -11.15 -3.44 -14.44
N ALA A 286 -10.88 -3.22 -13.15
CA ALA A 286 -11.60 -3.84 -12.05
C ALA A 286 -13.11 -3.51 -12.11
N GLN A 287 -13.46 -2.27 -12.43
CA GLN A 287 -14.86 -1.84 -12.59
C GLN A 287 -15.56 -2.63 -13.70
N ALA A 288 -14.89 -2.88 -14.83
CA ALA A 288 -15.46 -3.66 -15.94
C ALA A 288 -15.72 -5.14 -15.56
N PHE A 289 -15.03 -5.66 -14.55
CA PHE A 289 -15.26 -6.98 -13.97
C PHE A 289 -16.23 -6.96 -12.78
N ASN A 290 -16.82 -5.81 -12.42
CA ASN A 290 -17.63 -5.62 -11.21
C ASN A 290 -16.89 -5.97 -9.91
N VAL A 291 -15.59 -5.76 -9.86
CA VAL A 291 -14.74 -6.00 -8.68
C VAL A 291 -14.41 -4.65 -8.05
N PRO A 292 -14.72 -4.43 -6.75
CA PRO A 292 -14.32 -3.23 -6.03
C PRO A 292 -12.80 -3.19 -5.86
N ILE A 293 -12.26 -1.98 -5.68
CA ILE A 293 -10.86 -1.82 -5.30
C ILE A 293 -10.75 -1.32 -3.85
N ALA A 294 -9.77 -1.86 -3.13
CA ALA A 294 -9.26 -1.32 -1.87
C ALA A 294 -7.75 -1.14 -2.02
N ASN A 295 -7.06 -0.52 -1.06
CA ASN A 295 -5.62 -0.69 -1.04
C ASN A 295 -5.21 -1.64 0.08
N GLY A 296 -4.16 -2.41 -0.18
CA GLY A 296 -3.35 -3.12 0.80
C GLY A 296 -1.92 -2.59 0.75
N GLY A 297 -1.04 -3.04 1.64
CA GLY A 297 0.37 -2.65 1.65
C GLY A 297 0.62 -1.22 2.15
N GLY A 298 -0.33 -0.61 2.86
CA GLY A 298 -0.18 0.67 3.54
C GLY A 298 -0.15 1.91 2.62
N TRP A 299 0.58 2.93 3.06
CA TRP A 299 0.74 4.24 2.41
C TRP A 299 -0.59 4.97 2.21
N PRO A 300 -1.41 5.15 3.30
CA PRO A 300 -2.76 5.69 3.21
C PRO A 300 -2.84 7.03 2.51
N GLN A 301 -1.93 7.95 2.82
CA GLN A 301 -1.94 9.32 2.32
C GLN A 301 -1.81 9.42 0.79
N HIS A 302 -1.26 8.40 0.14
CA HIS A 302 -1.13 8.30 -1.31
C HIS A 302 -2.31 7.51 -1.89
N ASN A 303 -2.60 6.34 -1.33
CA ASN A 303 -3.64 5.44 -1.85
C ASN A 303 -5.07 5.99 -1.70
N MET A 304 -5.34 6.82 -0.68
CA MET A 304 -6.67 7.42 -0.50
C MET A 304 -7.12 8.25 -1.72
N HIS A 305 -6.18 8.87 -2.45
CA HIS A 305 -6.51 9.64 -3.66
C HIS A 305 -7.11 8.75 -4.76
N LEU A 306 -6.57 7.54 -4.97
CA LEU A 306 -7.13 6.58 -5.92
C LEU A 306 -8.50 6.07 -5.46
N GLN A 307 -8.65 5.75 -4.16
CA GLN A 307 -9.90 5.24 -3.61
C GLN A 307 -11.03 6.29 -3.66
N ALA A 308 -10.73 7.56 -3.45
CA ALA A 308 -11.67 8.66 -3.53
C ALA A 308 -12.04 9.04 -4.97
N ALA A 309 -11.15 8.76 -5.94
CA ALA A 309 -11.30 9.16 -7.32
C ALA A 309 -12.37 8.37 -8.08
N VAL A 310 -12.63 7.11 -7.70
CA VAL A 310 -13.46 6.18 -8.46
C VAL A 310 -14.68 5.70 -7.66
N PRO A 311 -15.85 5.46 -8.31
CA PRO A 311 -17.07 5.08 -7.59
C PRO A 311 -16.97 3.74 -6.87
N HIS A 312 -16.21 2.79 -7.39
CA HIS A 312 -15.97 1.45 -6.83
C HIS A 312 -14.71 1.37 -5.96
N GLY A 313 -14.04 2.49 -5.68
CA GLY A 313 -13.06 2.59 -4.62
C GLY A 313 -13.75 2.28 -3.28
N TRP A 314 -13.29 1.26 -2.56
CA TRP A 314 -14.05 0.76 -1.44
C TRP A 314 -13.49 1.19 -0.09
N ARG A 315 -12.20 0.92 0.18
CA ARG A 315 -11.59 1.21 1.50
C ARG A 315 -10.14 1.64 1.39
N VAL A 316 -9.73 2.52 2.31
CA VAL A 316 -8.35 2.97 2.50
C VAL A 316 -7.72 2.23 3.67
N GLU A 317 -6.55 1.63 3.46
CA GLU A 317 -5.79 0.97 4.51
C GLU A 317 -4.92 1.96 5.30
N TYR A 318 -5.11 1.98 6.61
CA TYR A 318 -4.22 2.60 7.57
C TYR A 318 -3.37 1.54 8.26
N HIS A 319 -2.41 0.96 7.51
CA HIS A 319 -1.42 0.06 8.12
C HIS A 319 -0.59 0.85 9.13
N TYR A 320 -0.71 0.50 10.41
CA TYR A 320 -0.27 1.34 11.53
C TYR A 320 1.15 1.89 11.36
N VAL A 321 2.15 1.03 11.12
CA VAL A 321 3.55 1.48 11.03
C VAL A 321 3.84 2.32 9.77
N MET A 322 3.17 2.06 8.66
CA MET A 322 3.34 2.86 7.45
C MET A 322 2.60 4.20 7.55
N TRP A 323 1.43 4.19 8.18
CA TRP A 323 0.69 5.41 8.50
C TRP A 323 1.52 6.32 9.41
N LYS A 324 2.05 5.80 10.51
CA LYS A 324 2.87 6.59 11.44
C LYS A 324 4.19 7.03 10.82
N ALA A 325 4.82 6.22 9.97
CA ALA A 325 6.01 6.64 9.25
C ALA A 325 5.76 7.89 8.37
N ILE A 326 4.59 7.96 7.71
CA ILE A 326 4.23 9.15 6.92
C ILE A 326 3.92 10.34 7.83
N GLU A 327 3.22 10.17 8.94
CA GLU A 327 2.99 11.25 9.91
C GLU A 327 4.31 11.83 10.48
N MET A 328 5.32 10.99 10.65
CA MET A 328 6.63 11.41 11.11
C MET A 328 7.44 12.15 10.04
N THR A 329 7.19 11.87 8.75
CA THR A 329 7.98 12.39 7.62
C THR A 329 7.28 13.49 6.81
N PHE A 330 5.96 13.68 6.97
CA PHE A 330 5.18 14.69 6.25
C PHE A 330 4.22 15.46 7.16
N ASP A 331 4.02 16.74 6.85
CA ASP A 331 2.90 17.53 7.32
C ASP A 331 1.70 17.40 6.38
N GLY A 332 0.50 17.70 6.90
CA GLY A 332 -0.74 17.66 6.12
C GLY A 332 -1.41 16.29 6.06
N THR A 333 -0.89 15.32 6.79
CA THR A 333 -1.48 13.97 6.90
C THR A 333 -2.86 14.03 7.56
N VAL A 334 -3.73 13.10 7.17
CA VAL A 334 -5.05 12.91 7.76
C VAL A 334 -5.18 11.48 8.30
N GLY A 335 -5.86 11.32 9.43
CA GLY A 335 -6.13 10.02 10.05
C GLY A 335 -7.55 9.52 9.78
N PRO A 336 -7.82 8.24 10.06
CA PRO A 336 -9.18 7.73 10.06
C PRO A 336 -9.93 8.23 11.30
N GLU A 337 -11.23 8.42 11.15
CA GLU A 337 -12.15 8.73 12.24
C GLU A 337 -13.39 7.85 12.10
N ARG A 338 -13.60 6.96 13.08
CA ARG A 338 -14.74 6.04 13.10
C ARG A 338 -14.93 5.25 11.80
N GLY A 339 -13.82 4.70 11.28
CA GLY A 339 -13.82 3.91 10.06
C GLY A 339 -13.97 4.71 8.76
N TRP A 340 -13.72 6.02 8.79
CA TRP A 340 -13.77 6.90 7.60
C TRP A 340 -12.57 7.84 7.56
N VAL A 341 -12.19 8.26 6.35
CA VAL A 341 -11.21 9.34 6.13
C VAL A 341 -11.81 10.44 5.28
N THR A 342 -11.65 11.68 5.72
CA THR A 342 -12.01 12.88 4.95
C THR A 342 -10.83 13.28 4.09
N MET A 343 -11.06 13.42 2.79
CA MET A 343 -10.02 13.76 1.83
C MET A 343 -9.51 15.19 2.00
N PRO A 344 -8.19 15.42 1.87
CA PRO A 344 -7.63 16.77 1.96
C PRO A 344 -8.09 17.63 0.78
N GLU A 345 -8.30 18.93 1.04
CA GLU A 345 -8.66 19.93 0.03
C GLU A 345 -7.43 20.71 -0.48
N ARG A 346 -6.25 20.47 0.08
CA ARG A 346 -5.01 21.12 -0.34
C ARG A 346 -4.60 20.66 -1.75
N PRO A 347 -4.01 21.55 -2.56
CA PRO A 347 -3.48 21.20 -3.89
C PRO A 347 -2.46 20.07 -3.84
N GLY A 348 -2.38 19.29 -4.91
CA GLY A 348 -1.48 18.14 -4.99
C GLY A 348 -1.93 16.99 -4.10
N LEU A 349 -1.00 16.35 -3.44
CA LEU A 349 -1.26 15.33 -2.42
C LEU A 349 -1.74 15.92 -1.09
N GLY A 350 -1.62 17.24 -0.91
CA GLY A 350 -1.89 17.89 0.36
C GLY A 350 -0.80 17.66 1.41
N LEU A 351 0.33 17.11 1.02
CA LEU A 351 1.46 16.75 1.88
C LEU A 351 2.66 17.66 1.64
N GLU A 352 3.36 18.02 2.72
CA GLU A 352 4.66 18.69 2.64
C GLU A 352 5.71 17.89 3.43
N PRO A 353 6.91 17.63 2.86
CA PRO A 353 7.91 16.82 3.53
C PRO A 353 8.55 17.58 4.70
N LYS A 354 8.75 16.88 5.83
CA LYS A 354 9.54 17.34 6.95
C LYS A 354 11.02 17.10 6.65
N LEU A 355 11.67 18.05 5.97
CA LEU A 355 13.01 17.86 5.43
C LEU A 355 14.05 17.53 6.52
N ASP A 356 13.94 18.11 7.71
CA ASP A 356 14.84 17.83 8.84
C ASP A 356 14.72 16.36 9.30
N ALA A 357 13.49 15.84 9.43
CA ALA A 357 13.26 14.44 9.78
C ALA A 357 13.75 13.48 8.69
N LEU A 358 13.50 13.81 7.42
CA LEU A 358 14.03 13.04 6.30
C LEU A 358 15.56 13.03 6.27
N ALA A 359 16.22 14.16 6.58
CA ALA A 359 17.67 14.24 6.64
C ALA A 359 18.24 13.41 7.80
N GLU A 360 17.58 13.43 8.97
CA GLU A 360 17.97 12.65 10.15
C GLU A 360 17.92 11.14 9.86
N TRP A 361 16.83 10.67 9.21
CA TRP A 361 16.62 9.24 8.96
C TRP A 361 17.11 8.77 7.61
N GLN A 362 17.90 9.59 6.91
CA GLN A 362 18.41 9.22 5.58
C GLN A 362 19.37 8.02 5.66
N ASP A 363 19.02 6.95 4.95
CA ASP A 363 19.88 5.80 4.76
C ASP A 363 20.92 6.09 3.64
N LYS A 364 22.13 6.46 4.04
CA LYS A 364 23.22 6.79 3.11
C LYS A 364 23.86 5.59 2.44
N GLY A 365 23.39 4.38 2.73
CA GLY A 365 23.82 3.16 2.04
C GLY A 365 25.29 2.76 2.31
N THR A 366 25.83 3.04 3.48
CA THR A 366 27.22 2.74 3.85
C THR A 366 27.44 1.30 4.35
N ALA A 367 26.42 0.47 4.41
CA ALA A 367 26.57 -0.89 4.88
C ALA A 367 27.28 -1.75 3.83
N ARG A 368 28.57 -2.07 4.05
CA ARG A 368 29.16 -3.31 3.53
C ARG A 368 28.27 -4.46 3.99
N ALA A 369 27.97 -5.39 3.08
CA ALA A 369 27.23 -6.60 3.41
C ALA A 369 27.84 -7.21 4.69
N GLN A 370 27.11 -7.16 5.79
CA GLN A 370 27.44 -8.00 6.92
C GLN A 370 26.94 -9.41 6.61
N PRO A 371 27.71 -10.45 6.93
CA PRO A 371 27.21 -11.80 6.80
C PRO A 371 25.90 -11.92 7.59
N LEU A 372 24.86 -12.47 6.96
CA LEU A 372 23.66 -12.86 7.68
C LEU A 372 24.07 -13.87 8.74
N THR A 373 24.03 -13.49 9.97
CA THR A 373 24.07 -14.44 11.10
C THR A 373 22.72 -15.15 11.08
N HIS A 374 22.79 -16.44 10.70
CA HIS A 374 21.63 -17.34 10.74
C HIS A 374 21.19 -17.63 12.16
#